data_00b43049a4627e4773161a438ac026c1
#
_entry.id   00b43049a4627e4773161a438ac026c1
#
_cell.length_a   1.000
_cell.length_b   1.000
_cell.length_c   1.000
_cell.angle_alpha   90.00
_cell.angle_beta   90.00
_cell.angle_gamma   90.00
#
_symmetry.space_group_name_H-M   'P 1'
#
loop_
_entity.id
_entity.type
_entity.pdbx_description
1 polymer ?
#
loop_
_entity_poly.entity_id
_entity_poly.type
_entity_poly.pdbx_seq_one_letter_code
_entity_poly.pdbx_strand_id
1 'polypeptide(L)'
;HLAKMAEGGFTSYEERIDAKKVRTRSESFSDHFSQPALFYRSLEDWEKKHVANAYSFELGKCNQKHIKERMLWLINQIDEDLANTVSENLGLSIPDDIEQPINQSIGADADVEKFQPSAKKVYLEKDKALSQAHTKFDSIATRQIAVLAANGFSMDDFKTFTDALEDEGAVCKIIAPHGGTIKCDQDMDHEVDAAISTTESVLFDAIFVPGGKD
;
A
#
# COMPACT_ATOMS: atom_id res chain seq x y z
N HIS A 1 15.13 17.01 20.06
CA HIS A 1 15.46 16.85 21.49
C HIS A 1 16.85 16.25 21.59
N LEU A 2 17.78 17.00 22.22
CA LEU A 2 19.13 16.52 22.51
C LEU A 2 19.07 15.76 23.85
N ALA A 3 19.00 14.44 23.79
CA ALA A 3 19.20 13.62 24.98
C ALA A 3 20.69 13.64 25.37
N LYS A 4 21.01 13.61 26.66
CA LYS A 4 22.38 13.54 27.12
C LYS A 4 22.99 12.17 26.77
N MET A 5 24.30 12.14 26.53
CA MET A 5 25.02 10.90 26.19
C MET A 5 24.79 9.77 27.20
N ALA A 6 24.69 10.13 28.49
CA ALA A 6 24.40 9.18 29.59
C ALA A 6 22.94 8.59 29.49
N GLU A 7 22.07 9.19 28.71
CA GLU A 7 20.70 8.75 28.47
C GLU A 7 20.53 8.07 27.10
N GLY A 8 21.61 7.65 26.45
CA GLY A 8 21.61 7.04 25.12
C GLY A 8 21.37 8.03 23.96
N GLY A 9 21.52 9.32 24.22
CA GLY A 9 21.38 10.35 23.20
C GLY A 9 22.63 10.52 22.33
N PHE A 10 22.45 11.24 21.21
CA PHE A 10 23.56 11.57 20.31
C PHE A 10 24.33 12.79 20.81
N THR A 11 25.63 12.79 20.60
CA THR A 11 26.50 13.94 20.78
C THR A 11 27.06 14.41 19.45
N SER A 12 27.46 15.68 19.38
CA SER A 12 28.17 16.20 18.21
C SER A 12 29.56 15.58 18.13
N TYR A 13 29.92 15.13 16.94
CA TYR A 13 31.24 14.66 16.62
C TYR A 13 31.97 15.78 15.87
N GLU A 14 33.11 16.21 16.39
CA GLU A 14 33.94 17.23 15.76
C GLU A 14 34.96 16.58 14.84
N GLU A 15 34.83 16.80 13.55
CA GLU A 15 35.75 16.32 12.54
C GLU A 15 36.20 17.49 11.66
N ARG A 16 37.51 17.57 11.42
CA ARG A 16 38.02 18.53 10.44
C ARG A 16 37.81 17.96 9.04
N ILE A 17 37.02 18.67 8.23
CA ILE A 17 36.80 18.36 6.83
C ILE A 17 37.59 19.36 5.98
N ASP A 18 38.54 18.85 5.20
CA ASP A 18 39.33 19.66 4.25
C ASP A 18 38.87 19.31 2.83
N ALA A 19 37.72 19.86 2.44
CA ALA A 19 37.05 19.61 1.18
C ALA A 19 36.24 20.81 0.70
N LYS A 20 35.94 20.85 -0.60
CA LYS A 20 35.02 21.85 -1.16
C LYS A 20 33.58 21.50 -0.82
N LYS A 21 32.82 22.46 -0.29
CA LYS A 21 31.38 22.32 -0.11
C LYS A 21 30.70 22.41 -1.45
N VAL A 22 30.09 21.34 -1.92
CA VAL A 22 29.35 21.28 -3.17
C VAL A 22 27.90 20.90 -2.92
N ARG A 23 26.98 21.36 -3.79
CA ARG A 23 25.60 20.91 -3.81
C ARG A 23 25.45 19.90 -4.95
N THR A 24 25.40 18.62 -4.60
CA THR A 24 25.23 17.55 -5.58
C THR A 24 24.27 16.49 -5.04
N ARG A 25 23.64 15.75 -5.94
CA ARG A 25 22.89 14.55 -5.57
C ARG A 25 23.82 13.35 -5.45
N SER A 26 23.51 12.43 -4.56
CA SER A 26 24.19 11.13 -4.52
C SER A 26 23.94 10.36 -5.82
N GLU A 27 24.90 9.57 -6.25
CA GLU A 27 24.73 8.67 -7.42
C GLU A 27 23.57 7.71 -7.26
N SER A 28 23.20 7.35 -6.02
CA SER A 28 22.04 6.52 -5.74
C SER A 28 20.71 7.11 -6.22
N PHE A 29 20.61 8.42 -6.43
CA PHE A 29 19.43 9.08 -7.03
C PHE A 29 19.24 8.77 -8.52
N SER A 30 20.29 8.29 -9.18
CA SER A 30 20.19 7.82 -10.58
C SER A 30 19.77 6.37 -10.69
N ASP A 31 19.70 5.63 -9.59
CA ASP A 31 19.21 4.25 -9.56
C ASP A 31 17.68 4.23 -9.42
N HIS A 32 16.99 4.32 -10.55
CA HIS A 32 15.52 4.34 -10.60
C HIS A 32 14.91 2.93 -10.66
N PHE A 33 15.68 1.90 -11.03
CA PHE A 33 15.13 0.62 -11.44
C PHE A 33 15.45 -0.54 -10.48
N SER A 34 16.51 -0.45 -9.66
CA SER A 34 16.93 -1.57 -8.81
C SER A 34 15.90 -1.92 -7.73
N GLN A 35 15.32 -0.93 -7.05
CA GLN A 35 14.29 -1.17 -6.03
C GLN A 35 12.97 -1.69 -6.64
N PRO A 36 12.40 -1.08 -7.69
CA PRO A 36 11.22 -1.62 -8.35
C PRO A 36 11.42 -3.05 -8.86
N ALA A 37 12.60 -3.36 -9.41
CA ALA A 37 12.92 -4.70 -9.88
C ALA A 37 13.01 -5.72 -8.72
N LEU A 38 13.61 -5.34 -7.58
CA LEU A 38 13.62 -6.18 -6.38
C LEU A 38 12.19 -6.42 -5.88
N PHE A 39 11.38 -5.37 -5.78
CA PHE A 39 9.98 -5.48 -5.38
C PHE A 39 9.22 -6.47 -6.28
N TYR A 40 9.23 -6.25 -7.59
CA TYR A 40 8.50 -7.10 -8.53
C TYR A 40 8.96 -8.56 -8.51
N ARG A 41 10.27 -8.82 -8.47
CA ARG A 41 10.81 -10.19 -8.36
C ARG A 41 10.41 -10.90 -7.06
N SER A 42 10.18 -10.13 -6.00
CA SER A 42 9.82 -10.66 -4.67
C SER A 42 8.35 -11.05 -4.55
N LEU A 43 7.50 -10.58 -5.46
CA LEU A 43 6.07 -10.87 -5.49
C LEU A 43 5.78 -12.33 -5.87
N GLU A 44 4.69 -12.87 -5.38
CA GLU A 44 4.12 -14.13 -5.85
C GLU A 44 3.45 -13.95 -7.23
N ASP A 45 3.24 -15.04 -7.96
CA ASP A 45 2.76 -14.98 -9.35
C ASP A 45 1.40 -14.29 -9.50
N TRP A 46 0.49 -14.48 -8.54
CA TRP A 46 -0.80 -13.80 -8.55
C TRP A 46 -0.68 -12.29 -8.27
N GLU A 47 0.26 -11.87 -7.41
CA GLU A 47 0.56 -10.45 -7.18
C GLU A 47 1.16 -9.82 -8.44
N LYS A 48 2.10 -10.49 -9.12
CA LYS A 48 2.66 -10.05 -10.39
C LYS A 48 1.58 -9.85 -11.45
N LYS A 49 0.63 -10.79 -11.51
CA LYS A 49 -0.53 -10.67 -12.41
C LYS A 49 -1.39 -9.44 -12.07
N HIS A 50 -1.60 -9.14 -10.80
CA HIS A 50 -2.32 -7.92 -10.39
C HIS A 50 -1.58 -6.66 -10.83
N VAL A 51 -0.27 -6.61 -10.69
CA VAL A 51 0.58 -5.49 -11.16
C VAL A 51 0.44 -5.31 -12.68
N ALA A 52 0.57 -6.38 -13.46
CA ALA A 52 0.42 -6.33 -14.90
C ALA A 52 -0.97 -5.86 -15.33
N ASN A 53 -2.03 -6.36 -14.69
CA ASN A 53 -3.40 -5.95 -14.94
C ASN A 53 -3.63 -4.47 -14.60
N ALA A 54 -3.07 -3.98 -13.48
CA ALA A 54 -3.17 -2.58 -13.08
C ALA A 54 -2.52 -1.64 -14.09
N TYR A 55 -1.30 -1.95 -14.54
CA TYR A 55 -0.65 -1.18 -15.60
C TYR A 55 -1.45 -1.20 -16.90
N SER A 56 -1.94 -2.36 -17.32
CA SER A 56 -2.75 -2.50 -18.53
C SER A 56 -4.04 -1.67 -18.46
N PHE A 57 -4.72 -1.71 -17.32
CA PHE A 57 -5.95 -0.98 -17.08
C PHE A 57 -5.74 0.55 -17.09
N GLU A 58 -4.74 1.04 -16.36
CA GLU A 58 -4.48 2.48 -16.29
C GLU A 58 -3.91 3.04 -17.60
N LEU A 59 -2.98 2.34 -18.22
CA LEU A 59 -2.45 2.75 -19.53
C LEU A 59 -3.49 2.62 -20.63
N GLY A 60 -4.43 1.67 -20.52
CA GLY A 60 -5.56 1.54 -21.43
C GLY A 60 -6.44 2.80 -21.53
N LYS A 61 -6.57 3.55 -20.44
CA LYS A 61 -7.31 4.83 -20.40
C LYS A 61 -6.53 6.00 -21.05
N CYS A 62 -5.24 5.85 -21.24
CA CYS A 62 -4.41 6.89 -21.83
C CYS A 62 -4.64 6.96 -23.35
N ASN A 63 -4.96 8.14 -23.89
CA ASN A 63 -5.18 8.33 -25.32
C ASN A 63 -3.91 8.51 -26.14
N GLN A 64 -2.81 8.90 -25.50
CA GLN A 64 -1.55 9.28 -26.16
C GLN A 64 -0.64 8.05 -26.28
N LYS A 65 -0.40 7.63 -27.55
CA LYS A 65 0.45 6.46 -27.83
C LYS A 65 1.86 6.60 -27.28
N HIS A 66 2.51 7.74 -27.48
CA HIS A 66 3.88 7.98 -27.01
C HIS A 66 4.04 7.88 -25.48
N ILE A 67 2.99 8.19 -24.70
CA ILE A 67 3.01 8.02 -23.25
C ILE A 67 3.00 6.54 -22.88
N LYS A 68 2.17 5.73 -23.55
CA LYS A 68 2.14 4.28 -23.37
C LYS A 68 3.48 3.64 -23.73
N GLU A 69 4.04 4.00 -24.87
CA GLU A 69 5.34 3.49 -25.35
C GLU A 69 6.48 3.85 -24.38
N ARG A 70 6.52 5.10 -23.91
CA ARG A 70 7.49 5.53 -22.89
C ARG A 70 7.33 4.73 -21.60
N MET A 71 6.11 4.47 -21.15
CA MET A 71 5.88 3.67 -19.95
C MET A 71 6.28 2.20 -20.17
N LEU A 72 6.00 1.61 -21.33
CA LEU A 72 6.44 0.25 -21.66
C LEU A 72 7.97 0.14 -21.63
N TRP A 73 8.68 1.13 -22.16
CA TRP A 73 10.13 1.18 -22.07
C TRP A 73 10.60 1.22 -20.61
N LEU A 74 10.00 2.06 -19.76
CA LEU A 74 10.33 2.14 -18.34
C LEU A 74 10.08 0.81 -17.60
N ILE A 75 8.96 0.17 -17.86
CA ILE A 75 8.60 -1.12 -17.27
C ILE A 75 9.61 -2.19 -17.70
N ASN A 76 10.06 -2.16 -18.96
CA ASN A 76 11.07 -3.08 -19.49
C ASN A 76 12.42 -2.96 -18.77
N GLN A 77 12.78 -1.77 -18.30
CA GLN A 77 13.99 -1.60 -17.47
C GLN A 77 13.85 -2.30 -16.11
N ILE A 78 12.62 -2.50 -15.63
CA ILE A 78 12.33 -3.16 -14.36
C ILE A 78 12.31 -4.69 -14.55
N ASP A 79 11.42 -5.16 -15.45
CA ASP A 79 11.21 -6.58 -15.71
C ASP A 79 10.64 -6.78 -17.14
N GLU A 80 11.28 -7.67 -17.90
CA GLU A 80 10.94 -7.95 -19.29
C GLU A 80 9.59 -8.66 -19.42
N ASP A 81 9.30 -9.64 -18.56
CA ASP A 81 8.04 -10.41 -18.61
C ASP A 81 6.85 -9.52 -18.28
N LEU A 82 7.01 -8.60 -17.31
CA LEU A 82 6.00 -7.59 -17.01
C LEU A 82 5.75 -6.69 -18.23
N ALA A 83 6.80 -6.18 -18.86
CA ALA A 83 6.68 -5.31 -20.01
C ALA A 83 6.01 -6.01 -21.18
N ASN A 84 6.39 -7.26 -21.47
CA ASN A 84 5.78 -8.08 -22.52
C ASN A 84 4.27 -8.27 -22.26
N THR A 85 3.89 -8.67 -21.04
CA THR A 85 2.48 -8.87 -20.68
C THR A 85 1.65 -7.60 -20.87
N VAL A 86 2.16 -6.46 -20.43
CA VAL A 86 1.47 -5.17 -20.55
C VAL A 86 1.39 -4.73 -22.02
N SER A 87 2.46 -4.93 -22.80
CA SER A 87 2.51 -4.58 -24.23
C SER A 87 1.49 -5.39 -25.04
N GLU A 88 1.40 -6.70 -24.79
CA GLU A 88 0.40 -7.58 -25.40
C GLU A 88 -1.04 -7.12 -25.08
N ASN A 89 -1.31 -6.83 -23.81
CA ASN A 89 -2.62 -6.35 -23.37
C ASN A 89 -3.02 -5.02 -24.00
N LEU A 90 -2.05 -4.16 -24.31
CA LEU A 90 -2.28 -2.86 -24.95
C LEU A 90 -2.24 -2.91 -26.48
N GLY A 91 -1.81 -4.02 -27.07
CA GLY A 91 -1.61 -4.15 -28.53
C GLY A 91 -0.51 -3.22 -29.05
N LEU A 92 0.53 -3.00 -28.29
CA LEU A 92 1.65 -2.11 -28.61
C LEU A 92 2.97 -2.89 -28.55
N SER A 93 3.99 -2.40 -29.27
CA SER A 93 5.37 -2.91 -29.15
C SER A 93 6.12 -2.12 -28.08
N ILE A 94 7.03 -2.80 -27.38
CA ILE A 94 8.00 -2.15 -26.50
C ILE A 94 9.03 -1.46 -27.40
N PRO A 95 9.26 -0.13 -27.26
CA PRO A 95 10.26 0.54 -28.07
C PRO A 95 11.67 0.20 -27.58
N ASP A 96 12.61 0.12 -28.52
CA ASP A 96 14.04 -0.11 -28.21
C ASP A 96 14.65 1.08 -27.48
N ASP A 97 14.18 2.30 -27.78
CA ASP A 97 14.65 3.55 -27.20
C ASP A 97 13.51 4.56 -27.08
N ILE A 98 13.73 5.61 -26.31
CA ILE A 98 12.81 6.73 -26.12
C ILE A 98 13.40 8.01 -26.68
N GLU A 99 12.58 8.79 -27.39
CA GLU A 99 13.02 10.00 -28.11
C GLU A 99 13.57 11.09 -27.18
N GLN A 100 13.21 11.09 -25.90
CA GLN A 100 13.57 12.13 -24.95
C GLN A 100 14.15 11.57 -23.65
N PRO A 101 15.11 12.24 -23.03
CA PRO A 101 15.66 11.85 -21.74
C PRO A 101 14.57 11.64 -20.69
N ILE A 102 14.76 10.66 -19.80
CA ILE A 102 13.84 10.37 -18.69
C ILE A 102 13.79 11.56 -17.74
N ASN A 103 14.96 12.02 -17.29
CA ASN A 103 15.06 13.18 -16.44
C ASN A 103 15.32 14.44 -17.28
N GLN A 104 14.34 15.35 -17.27
CA GLN A 104 14.42 16.64 -17.98
C GLN A 104 14.61 17.82 -17.02
N SER A 105 14.54 17.60 -15.70
CA SER A 105 14.77 18.64 -14.68
C SER A 105 16.26 18.85 -14.42
N ILE A 106 16.95 19.39 -15.42
CA ILE A 106 18.39 19.59 -15.44
C ILE A 106 18.67 21.07 -15.54
N GLY A 107 19.69 21.58 -14.81
CA GLY A 107 20.12 22.95 -14.91
C GLY A 107 20.64 23.28 -16.31
N ALA A 108 20.53 24.57 -16.75
CA ALA A 108 20.82 25.00 -18.10
C ALA A 108 22.24 24.65 -18.59
N ASP A 109 23.22 24.62 -17.68
CA ASP A 109 24.64 24.35 -18.00
C ASP A 109 25.05 22.91 -17.58
N ALA A 110 24.11 22.06 -17.26
CA ALA A 110 24.39 20.70 -16.79
C ALA A 110 24.41 19.69 -17.96
N ASP A 111 25.28 18.69 -17.83
CA ASP A 111 25.36 17.58 -18.77
C ASP A 111 24.17 16.62 -18.54
N VAL A 112 23.31 16.53 -19.55
CA VAL A 112 22.07 15.73 -19.50
C VAL A 112 22.35 14.27 -19.14
N GLU A 113 23.41 13.68 -19.71
CA GLU A 113 23.74 12.27 -19.54
C GLU A 113 24.06 11.91 -18.09
N LYS A 114 24.65 12.82 -17.32
CA LYS A 114 24.99 12.62 -15.91
C LYS A 114 23.77 12.54 -14.98
N PHE A 115 22.60 12.90 -15.46
CA PHE A 115 21.37 12.92 -14.70
C PHE A 115 20.36 11.85 -15.13
N GLN A 116 20.74 11.03 -16.13
CA GLN A 116 19.87 9.96 -16.58
C GLN A 116 19.92 8.74 -15.63
N PRO A 117 18.88 7.90 -15.64
CA PRO A 117 18.86 6.68 -14.84
C PRO A 117 20.02 5.76 -15.17
N SER A 118 20.66 5.24 -14.14
CA SER A 118 21.65 4.16 -14.28
C SER A 118 20.96 2.82 -14.54
N ALA A 119 21.72 1.88 -15.13
CA ALA A 119 21.25 0.51 -15.25
C ALA A 119 20.91 -0.09 -13.89
N LYS A 120 19.86 -0.93 -13.82
CA LYS A 120 19.48 -1.61 -12.59
C LYS A 120 20.62 -2.50 -12.07
N LYS A 121 20.75 -2.54 -10.75
CA LYS A 121 21.71 -3.38 -10.04
C LYS A 121 20.97 -4.45 -9.24
N VAL A 122 21.53 -5.63 -9.14
CA VAL A 122 20.98 -6.72 -8.33
C VAL A 122 21.80 -6.81 -7.05
N TYR A 123 21.32 -6.16 -5.98
CA TYR A 123 21.93 -6.26 -4.66
C TYR A 123 21.38 -7.46 -3.88
N LEU A 124 20.11 -7.79 -4.10
CA LEU A 124 19.38 -8.88 -3.50
C LEU A 124 18.43 -9.45 -4.55
N GLU A 125 18.36 -10.77 -4.67
CA GLU A 125 17.50 -11.41 -5.66
C GLU A 125 16.02 -11.29 -5.31
N LYS A 126 15.65 -11.65 -4.09
CA LYS A 126 14.27 -11.61 -3.58
C LYS A 126 14.27 -11.33 -2.08
N ASP A 127 13.19 -10.70 -1.59
CA ASP A 127 12.91 -10.55 -0.17
C ASP A 127 11.42 -10.84 0.09
N LYS A 128 11.13 -11.89 0.85
CA LYS A 128 9.75 -12.28 1.17
C LYS A 128 8.96 -11.20 1.90
N ALA A 129 9.64 -10.30 2.62
CA ALA A 129 8.98 -9.19 3.32
C ALA A 129 8.32 -8.18 2.38
N LEU A 130 8.66 -8.19 1.09
CA LEU A 130 8.09 -7.31 0.07
C LEU A 130 6.79 -7.86 -0.54
N SER A 131 6.45 -9.12 -0.30
CA SER A 131 5.19 -9.74 -0.74
C SER A 131 4.17 -9.72 0.38
N GLN A 132 2.97 -9.24 0.11
CA GLN A 132 1.86 -9.27 1.06
C GLN A 132 1.35 -10.70 1.33
N ALA A 133 1.61 -11.65 0.42
CA ALA A 133 1.28 -13.06 0.60
C ALA A 133 1.96 -13.69 1.83
N HIS A 134 3.07 -13.12 2.26
CA HIS A 134 3.85 -13.58 3.41
C HIS A 134 3.63 -12.77 4.69
N THR A 135 2.73 -11.78 4.64
CA THR A 135 2.36 -11.02 5.84
C THR A 135 1.62 -11.95 6.81
N LYS A 136 2.14 -12.06 8.02
CA LYS A 136 1.50 -12.84 9.07
C LYS A 136 0.49 -11.96 9.81
N PHE A 137 -0.74 -12.45 9.88
CA PHE A 137 -1.80 -11.88 10.69
C PHE A 137 -2.07 -12.86 11.82
N ASP A 138 -1.31 -12.78 12.89
CA ASP A 138 -1.39 -13.65 14.06
C ASP A 138 -2.18 -13.01 15.22
N SER A 139 -2.82 -11.89 14.99
CA SER A 139 -3.66 -11.17 15.92
C SER A 139 -4.83 -10.50 15.20
N ILE A 140 -5.98 -10.46 15.86
CA ILE A 140 -7.17 -9.68 15.43
C ILE A 140 -7.20 -8.29 16.04
N ALA A 141 -6.17 -7.90 16.78
CA ALA A 141 -6.09 -6.57 17.39
C ALA A 141 -6.29 -5.47 16.33
N THR A 142 -7.09 -4.47 16.69
CA THR A 142 -7.50 -3.35 15.82
C THR A 142 -8.44 -3.69 14.65
N ARG A 143 -8.84 -4.97 14.47
CA ARG A 143 -9.83 -5.32 13.44
C ARG A 143 -11.19 -4.75 13.81
N GLN A 144 -11.92 -4.25 12.83
CA GLN A 144 -13.25 -3.68 13.02
C GLN A 144 -14.32 -4.69 12.61
N ILE A 145 -15.22 -4.99 13.53
CA ILE A 145 -16.30 -5.96 13.34
C ILE A 145 -17.62 -5.21 13.33
N ALA A 146 -18.37 -5.30 12.23
CA ALA A 146 -19.72 -4.77 12.17
C ALA A 146 -20.68 -5.74 12.83
N VAL A 147 -21.29 -5.38 13.94
CA VAL A 147 -22.39 -6.11 14.57
C VAL A 147 -23.71 -5.59 14.01
N LEU A 148 -24.30 -6.32 13.08
CA LEU A 148 -25.58 -5.94 12.47
C LEU A 148 -26.72 -6.33 13.42
N ALA A 149 -27.27 -5.34 14.12
CA ALA A 149 -28.31 -5.58 15.12
C ALA A 149 -29.54 -4.69 14.87
N ALA A 150 -30.68 -5.18 15.29
CA ALA A 150 -31.95 -4.47 15.30
C ALA A 150 -32.67 -4.67 16.65
N ASN A 151 -33.78 -3.98 16.87
CA ASN A 151 -34.56 -4.18 18.09
C ASN A 151 -34.91 -5.67 18.31
N GLY A 152 -34.71 -6.16 19.53
CA GLY A 152 -34.97 -7.55 19.89
C GLY A 152 -33.78 -8.48 19.66
N PHE A 153 -32.59 -7.98 19.33
CA PHE A 153 -31.38 -8.79 19.19
C PHE A 153 -31.02 -9.53 20.50
N SER A 154 -30.45 -10.71 20.38
CA SER A 154 -30.02 -11.51 21.52
C SER A 154 -28.85 -10.87 22.25
N MET A 155 -29.07 -10.49 23.50
CA MET A 155 -28.02 -9.90 24.34
C MET A 155 -26.94 -10.93 24.69
N ASP A 156 -27.33 -12.19 24.89
CA ASP A 156 -26.40 -13.25 25.26
C ASP A 156 -25.44 -13.54 24.10
N ASP A 157 -25.94 -13.64 22.85
CA ASP A 157 -25.10 -13.83 21.68
C ASP A 157 -24.19 -12.62 21.46
N PHE A 158 -24.78 -11.41 21.54
CA PHE A 158 -24.02 -10.16 21.39
C PHE A 158 -22.86 -10.11 22.36
N LYS A 159 -23.16 -10.24 23.66
CA LYS A 159 -22.14 -10.13 24.72
C LYS A 159 -21.08 -11.20 24.60
N THR A 160 -21.46 -12.47 24.40
CA THR A 160 -20.51 -13.58 24.29
C THR A 160 -19.52 -13.37 23.15
N PHE A 161 -20.02 -12.89 22.02
CA PHE A 161 -19.19 -12.69 20.83
C PHE A 161 -18.32 -11.44 20.91
N THR A 162 -18.88 -10.31 21.33
CA THR A 162 -18.13 -9.05 21.43
C THR A 162 -17.07 -9.12 22.51
N ASP A 163 -17.38 -9.65 23.71
CA ASP A 163 -16.41 -9.80 24.79
C ASP A 163 -15.20 -10.64 24.31
N ALA A 164 -15.45 -11.77 23.64
CA ALA A 164 -14.37 -12.63 23.15
C ALA A 164 -13.47 -11.95 22.09
N LEU A 165 -14.04 -11.11 21.23
CA LEU A 165 -13.28 -10.37 20.21
C LEU A 165 -12.53 -9.18 20.81
N GLU A 166 -13.15 -8.45 21.73
CA GLU A 166 -12.55 -7.28 22.38
C GLU A 166 -11.42 -7.69 23.33
N ASP A 167 -11.52 -8.83 23.99
CA ASP A 167 -10.44 -9.42 24.80
C ASP A 167 -9.18 -9.69 23.96
N GLU A 168 -9.34 -10.00 22.65
CA GLU A 168 -8.24 -10.17 21.69
C GLU A 168 -7.87 -8.86 20.98
N GLY A 169 -8.47 -7.74 21.38
CA GLY A 169 -8.15 -6.39 20.90
C GLY A 169 -8.83 -5.96 19.60
N ALA A 170 -9.86 -6.69 19.14
CA ALA A 170 -10.71 -6.22 18.06
C ALA A 170 -11.65 -5.09 18.54
N VAL A 171 -12.27 -4.39 17.61
CA VAL A 171 -13.23 -3.30 17.88
C VAL A 171 -14.59 -3.69 17.30
N CYS A 172 -15.58 -3.91 18.15
CA CYS A 172 -16.95 -4.20 17.73
C CYS A 172 -17.76 -2.91 17.62
N LYS A 173 -18.53 -2.78 16.52
CA LYS A 173 -19.37 -1.62 16.26
C LYS A 173 -20.79 -2.03 15.94
N ILE A 174 -21.77 -1.47 16.66
CA ILE A 174 -23.19 -1.72 16.43
C ILE A 174 -23.66 -0.93 15.21
N ILE A 175 -24.05 -1.66 14.19
CA ILE A 175 -24.63 -1.13 12.97
C ILE A 175 -26.09 -1.54 12.90
N ALA A 176 -26.99 -0.55 12.81
CA ALA A 176 -28.42 -0.77 12.84
C ALA A 176 -29.14 -0.11 11.65
N PRO A 177 -30.43 -0.41 11.38
CA PRO A 177 -31.18 0.27 10.34
C PRO A 177 -31.22 1.79 10.47
N HIS A 178 -31.17 2.31 11.71
CA HIS A 178 -31.20 3.74 12.04
C HIS A 178 -30.18 4.05 13.14
N GLY A 179 -29.69 5.29 13.21
CA GLY A 179 -28.90 5.79 14.33
C GLY A 179 -29.74 5.97 15.61
N GLY A 180 -29.08 6.33 16.69
CA GLY A 180 -29.70 6.49 18.01
C GLY A 180 -29.52 5.26 18.88
N THR A 181 -30.59 4.66 19.39
CA THR A 181 -30.56 3.49 20.28
C THR A 181 -31.42 2.37 19.75
N ILE A 182 -31.00 1.13 19.99
CA ILE A 182 -31.79 -0.08 19.79
C ILE A 182 -31.92 -0.84 21.11
N LYS A 183 -32.96 -1.63 21.25
CA LYS A 183 -33.19 -2.48 22.43
C LYS A 183 -32.84 -3.92 22.17
N CYS A 184 -32.15 -4.57 23.10
CA CYS A 184 -31.96 -6.01 23.04
C CYS A 184 -33.23 -6.76 23.51
N ASP A 185 -33.20 -8.08 23.50
CA ASP A 185 -34.29 -8.97 23.96
C ASP A 185 -34.56 -8.91 25.46
N GLN A 186 -33.67 -8.24 26.24
CA GLN A 186 -33.78 -7.98 27.67
C GLN A 186 -34.22 -6.54 28.02
N ASP A 187 -34.76 -5.83 27.01
CA ASP A 187 -35.25 -4.42 27.14
C ASP A 187 -34.15 -3.39 27.51
N MET A 188 -32.87 -3.72 27.37
CA MET A 188 -31.78 -2.76 27.58
C MET A 188 -31.50 -1.95 26.32
N ASP A 189 -31.22 -0.67 26.50
CA ASP A 189 -30.86 0.25 25.44
C ASP A 189 -29.36 0.16 25.09
N HIS A 190 -29.06 0.10 23.79
CA HIS A 190 -27.71 0.11 23.25
C HIS A 190 -27.56 1.24 22.23
N GLU A 191 -26.50 2.02 22.35
CA GLU A 191 -26.19 3.08 21.40
C GLU A 191 -25.71 2.47 20.07
N VAL A 192 -26.17 3.03 18.96
CA VAL A 192 -25.83 2.62 17.62
C VAL A 192 -24.66 3.46 17.11
N ASP A 193 -23.54 2.81 16.76
CA ASP A 193 -22.35 3.50 16.24
C ASP A 193 -22.60 4.12 14.86
N ALA A 194 -23.32 3.42 13.97
CA ALA A 194 -23.70 3.96 12.67
C ALA A 194 -24.95 3.27 12.10
N ALA A 195 -25.69 3.98 11.26
CA ALA A 195 -26.77 3.39 10.48
C ALA A 195 -26.22 2.66 9.24
N ILE A 196 -26.89 1.59 8.79
CA ILE A 196 -26.53 0.86 7.55
C ILE A 196 -26.44 1.81 6.35
N SER A 197 -27.30 2.83 6.28
CA SER A 197 -27.32 3.82 5.18
C SER A 197 -26.20 4.86 5.25
N THR A 198 -25.48 4.95 6.35
CA THR A 198 -24.44 5.98 6.61
C THR A 198 -23.05 5.41 6.79
N THR A 199 -22.87 4.10 6.63
CA THR A 199 -21.59 3.42 6.73
C THR A 199 -21.37 2.49 5.55
N GLU A 200 -20.12 2.21 5.22
CA GLU A 200 -19.74 1.37 4.09
C GLU A 200 -19.07 0.08 4.57
N SER A 201 -19.35 -1.03 3.89
CA SER A 201 -18.80 -2.36 4.26
C SER A 201 -17.28 -2.42 4.22
N VAL A 202 -16.63 -1.59 3.40
CA VAL A 202 -15.15 -1.52 3.28
C VAL A 202 -14.46 -1.08 4.59
N LEU A 203 -15.21 -0.49 5.52
CA LEU A 203 -14.68 -0.06 6.82
C LEU A 203 -14.54 -1.21 7.83
N PHE A 204 -15.04 -2.39 7.52
CA PHE A 204 -15.07 -3.53 8.44
C PHE A 204 -14.35 -4.74 7.88
N ASP A 205 -13.66 -5.45 8.77
CA ASP A 205 -12.94 -6.69 8.45
C ASP A 205 -13.86 -7.92 8.48
N ALA A 206 -14.94 -7.88 9.28
CA ALA A 206 -15.94 -8.95 9.38
C ALA A 206 -17.31 -8.40 9.80
N ILE A 207 -18.32 -9.27 9.68
CA ILE A 207 -19.70 -9.00 10.07
C ILE A 207 -20.14 -10.10 11.05
N PHE A 208 -20.83 -9.68 12.11
CA PHE A 208 -21.54 -10.56 13.02
C PHE A 208 -23.02 -10.17 13.07
N VAL A 209 -23.91 -11.13 13.05
CA VAL A 209 -25.35 -10.93 13.19
C VAL A 209 -25.81 -11.73 14.41
N PRO A 210 -26.06 -11.06 15.55
CA PRO A 210 -26.61 -11.75 16.73
C PRO A 210 -28.01 -12.31 16.41
N GLY A 211 -28.35 -13.40 17.07
CA GLY A 211 -29.72 -13.89 17.04
C GLY A 211 -30.73 -12.84 17.59
N GLY A 212 -32.00 -13.15 17.55
CA GLY A 212 -33.03 -12.26 18.08
C GLY A 212 -34.39 -12.93 18.07
N LYS A 213 -35.36 -12.23 18.69
CA LYS A 213 -36.77 -12.55 18.54
C LYS A 213 -37.27 -11.83 17.28
N ASP A 214 -38.13 -12.50 16.52
CA ASP A 214 -38.74 -12.03 15.25
C ASP A 214 -39.23 -10.58 15.30
#